data_193457ce5303437f12a84547b57cd146
#
_entry.id   193457ce5303437f12a84547b57cd146
#
_cell.length_a   1.000
_cell.length_b   1.000
_cell.length_c   1.000
_cell.angle_alpha   90.00
_cell.angle_beta   90.00
_cell.angle_gamma   90.00
#
_symmetry.space_group_name_H-M   'P 1'
#
loop_
_entity.id
_entity.type
_entity.pdbx_description
1 polymer ?
#
loop_
_entity_poly.entity_id
_entity_poly.type
_entity_poly.pdbx_seq_one_letter_code
_entity_poly.pdbx_strand_id
1 'polypeptide(L)'
;MEIRVLRYFLAVAREGTIVRAANFLHVTQPTLSRQLQDLEDELGQKLFIRSNRNITLTPEGMFLRRRAEEIMEIVNKTETDFSVMGESVRGKVYIGGGESDAMRLIADVIHSMRQEYPEVRCHIFSGNAADVMERLDKGILDFGVLIHPVDISKYDSITLPAKNLWGVIMRKDSPLAAKKHVEPGDLVNLPLICSRIDDSGPSRNPFAAWFGAGFEKLNVVATYNLIYNAALMVDAGIGYALSLNHLSNIDSRSSLCFRPLQPRLESGLSIVWKKYQVFNKAAEVFKNRIEENSAADQCGLRTP
;
A
#
# COMPACT_ATOMS: atom_id res chain seq x y z
N MET A 1 -29.01 -4.08 -8.82
CA MET A 1 -28.27 -3.29 -7.77
C MET A 1 -27.73 -2.01 -8.40
N GLU A 2 -28.19 -0.85 -7.96
CA GLU A 2 -27.79 0.46 -8.48
C GLU A 2 -26.67 1.07 -7.62
N ILE A 3 -25.75 1.85 -8.25
CA ILE A 3 -24.66 2.56 -7.57
C ILE A 3 -25.18 3.48 -6.45
N ARG A 4 -26.30 4.16 -6.72
CA ARG A 4 -26.96 5.02 -5.73
C ARG A 4 -27.39 4.25 -4.48
N VAL A 5 -27.89 3.04 -4.64
CA VAL A 5 -28.32 2.20 -3.51
C VAL A 5 -27.13 1.70 -2.70
N LEU A 6 -25.98 1.44 -3.33
CA LEU A 6 -24.73 1.16 -2.59
C LEU A 6 -24.28 2.36 -1.76
N ARG A 7 -24.38 3.60 -2.29
CA ARG A 7 -24.11 4.82 -1.49
C ARG A 7 -25.04 4.90 -0.27
N TYR A 8 -26.33 4.57 -0.44
CA TYR A 8 -27.30 4.55 0.64
C TYR A 8 -26.97 3.51 1.70
N PHE A 9 -26.62 2.30 1.27
CA PHE A 9 -26.20 1.22 2.15
C PHE A 9 -24.96 1.61 2.98
N LEU A 10 -23.93 2.15 2.35
CA LEU A 10 -22.71 2.60 3.03
C LEU A 10 -22.98 3.75 4.02
N ALA A 11 -23.86 4.68 3.67
CA ALA A 11 -24.24 5.76 4.57
C ALA A 11 -24.95 5.22 5.83
N VAL A 12 -25.87 4.26 5.69
CA VAL A 12 -26.54 3.65 6.86
C VAL A 12 -25.56 2.85 7.70
N ALA A 13 -24.65 2.10 7.08
CA ALA A 13 -23.61 1.36 7.78
C ALA A 13 -22.67 2.27 8.60
N ARG A 14 -22.41 3.50 8.11
CA ARG A 14 -21.59 4.49 8.80
C ARG A 14 -22.33 5.23 9.90
N GLU A 15 -23.54 5.71 9.61
CA GLU A 15 -24.31 6.56 10.54
C GLU A 15 -25.00 5.76 11.67
N GLY A 16 -25.14 4.45 11.50
CA GLY A 16 -25.73 3.53 12.48
C GLY A 16 -27.25 3.69 12.70
N THR A 17 -27.91 4.63 12.02
CA THR A 17 -29.37 4.80 12.01
C THR A 17 -29.88 5.30 10.67
N ILE A 18 -31.09 4.85 10.26
CA ILE A 18 -31.73 5.30 9.01
C ILE A 18 -31.98 6.82 9.03
N VAL A 19 -32.38 7.37 10.17
CA VAL A 19 -32.69 8.81 10.27
C VAL A 19 -31.47 9.66 10.02
N ARG A 20 -30.32 9.35 10.66
CA ARG A 20 -29.07 10.08 10.43
C ARG A 20 -28.57 9.95 9.00
N ALA A 21 -28.62 8.73 8.48
CA ALA A 21 -28.23 8.49 7.09
C ALA A 21 -29.14 9.22 6.07
N ALA A 22 -30.45 9.24 6.30
CA ALA A 22 -31.39 9.98 5.45
C ALA A 22 -31.10 11.49 5.46
N ASN A 23 -30.84 12.05 6.65
CA ASN A 23 -30.43 13.47 6.78
C ASN A 23 -29.10 13.75 6.07
N PHE A 24 -28.10 12.89 6.24
CA PHE A 24 -26.80 12.99 5.56
C PHE A 24 -26.92 12.94 4.03
N LEU A 25 -27.82 12.09 3.53
CA LEU A 25 -28.05 11.88 2.10
C LEU A 25 -29.07 12.86 1.49
N HIS A 26 -29.67 13.72 2.31
CA HIS A 26 -30.75 14.63 1.92
C HIS A 26 -31.95 13.92 1.24
N VAL A 27 -32.32 12.75 1.78
CA VAL A 27 -33.48 11.97 1.32
C VAL A 27 -34.45 11.72 2.47
N THR A 28 -35.70 11.32 2.15
CA THR A 28 -36.66 10.98 3.22
C THR A 28 -36.37 9.58 3.79
N GLN A 29 -36.59 9.41 5.08
CA GLN A 29 -36.42 8.12 5.78
C GLN A 29 -37.22 6.97 5.10
N PRO A 30 -38.50 7.13 4.70
CA PRO A 30 -39.24 6.09 4.00
C PRO A 30 -38.59 5.67 2.68
N THR A 31 -38.09 6.63 1.90
CA THR A 31 -37.39 6.37 0.63
C THR A 31 -36.12 5.53 0.89
N LEU A 32 -35.29 5.95 1.85
CA LEU A 32 -34.06 5.23 2.18
C LEU A 32 -34.36 3.82 2.67
N SER A 33 -35.35 3.68 3.58
CA SER A 33 -35.73 2.36 4.13
C SER A 33 -36.22 1.41 3.06
N ARG A 34 -37.04 1.91 2.08
CA ARG A 34 -37.54 1.12 0.97
C ARG A 34 -36.41 0.66 0.04
N GLN A 35 -35.52 1.56 -0.34
CA GLN A 35 -34.42 1.23 -1.24
C GLN A 35 -33.46 0.17 -0.62
N LEU A 36 -33.27 0.21 0.69
CA LEU A 36 -32.47 -0.81 1.38
C LEU A 36 -33.23 -2.15 1.49
N GLN A 37 -34.55 -2.12 1.67
CA GLN A 37 -35.35 -3.34 1.64
C GLN A 37 -35.34 -3.96 0.26
N ASP A 38 -35.52 -3.17 -0.81
CA ASP A 38 -35.44 -3.63 -2.19
C ASP A 38 -34.06 -4.26 -2.48
N LEU A 39 -32.98 -3.71 -1.93
CA LEU A 39 -31.61 -4.28 -2.03
C LEU A 39 -31.48 -5.62 -1.31
N GLU A 40 -32.01 -5.73 -0.08
CA GLU A 40 -32.04 -6.99 0.67
C GLU A 40 -32.84 -8.06 -0.09
N ASP A 41 -33.97 -7.70 -0.66
CA ASP A 41 -34.84 -8.61 -1.41
C ASP A 41 -34.18 -9.04 -2.74
N GLU A 42 -33.51 -8.12 -3.46
CA GLU A 42 -32.72 -8.42 -4.67
C GLU A 42 -31.58 -9.40 -4.40
N LEU A 43 -30.86 -9.22 -3.28
CA LEU A 43 -29.74 -10.08 -2.89
C LEU A 43 -30.18 -11.37 -2.17
N GLY A 44 -31.45 -11.46 -1.75
CA GLY A 44 -31.98 -12.58 -1.00
C GLY A 44 -31.36 -12.73 0.40
N GLN A 45 -30.77 -11.64 0.94
CA GLN A 45 -30.05 -11.66 2.21
C GLN A 45 -30.40 -10.45 3.07
N LYS A 46 -30.48 -10.63 4.39
CA LYS A 46 -30.55 -9.51 5.32
C LYS A 46 -29.19 -8.93 5.52
N LEU A 47 -29.08 -7.61 5.32
CA LEU A 47 -27.82 -6.87 5.43
C LEU A 47 -27.70 -6.14 6.78
N PHE A 48 -28.82 -5.91 7.43
CA PHE A 48 -28.90 -5.15 8.68
C PHE A 48 -29.63 -5.90 9.79
N ILE A 49 -29.10 -5.82 10.98
CA ILE A 49 -29.77 -6.15 12.24
C ILE A 49 -30.34 -4.85 12.80
N ARG A 50 -31.67 -4.77 12.88
CA ARG A 50 -32.38 -3.59 13.38
C ARG A 50 -32.69 -3.78 14.87
N SER A 51 -32.19 -2.87 15.70
CA SER A 51 -32.58 -2.73 17.09
C SER A 51 -33.34 -1.42 17.35
N ASN A 52 -33.95 -1.24 18.49
CA ASN A 52 -34.73 -0.04 18.78
C ASN A 52 -33.93 1.28 18.74
N ARG A 53 -32.59 1.23 18.81
CA ARG A 53 -31.75 2.43 18.88
C ARG A 53 -30.67 2.49 17.80
N ASN A 54 -30.22 1.34 17.31
CA ASN A 54 -29.09 1.26 16.36
C ASN A 54 -29.34 0.21 15.27
N ILE A 55 -28.69 0.42 14.16
CA ILE A 55 -28.58 -0.54 13.06
C ILE A 55 -27.14 -1.02 12.99
N THR A 56 -26.94 -2.34 12.98
CA THR A 56 -25.65 -2.99 12.78
C THR A 56 -25.69 -3.88 11.56
N LEU A 57 -24.55 -4.17 10.98
CA LEU A 57 -24.44 -5.06 9.83
C LEU A 57 -24.52 -6.53 10.25
N THR A 58 -25.15 -7.34 9.40
CA THR A 58 -25.02 -8.81 9.42
C THR A 58 -23.64 -9.21 8.86
N PRO A 59 -23.21 -10.49 8.94
CA PRO A 59 -22.03 -10.98 8.22
C PRO A 59 -22.10 -10.69 6.70
N GLU A 60 -23.27 -10.87 6.09
CA GLU A 60 -23.56 -10.59 4.68
C GLU A 60 -23.47 -9.08 4.41
N GLY A 61 -23.97 -8.26 5.33
CA GLY A 61 -23.82 -6.80 5.28
C GLY A 61 -22.37 -6.36 5.39
N MET A 62 -21.55 -7.00 6.24
CA MET A 62 -20.12 -6.72 6.31
C MET A 62 -19.39 -7.10 5.00
N PHE A 63 -19.77 -8.23 4.40
CA PHE A 63 -19.26 -8.63 3.10
C PHE A 63 -19.63 -7.60 2.02
N LEU A 64 -20.90 -7.22 1.94
CA LEU A 64 -21.36 -6.21 0.98
C LEU A 64 -20.67 -4.87 1.21
N ARG A 65 -20.49 -4.44 2.46
CA ARG A 65 -19.81 -3.19 2.79
C ARG A 65 -18.42 -3.12 2.15
N ARG A 66 -17.61 -4.16 2.34
CA ARG A 66 -16.27 -4.22 1.73
C ARG A 66 -16.32 -4.09 0.21
N ARG A 67 -17.25 -4.82 -0.44
CA ARG A 67 -17.40 -4.76 -1.90
C ARG A 67 -17.96 -3.43 -2.39
N ALA A 68 -18.91 -2.86 -1.67
CA ALA A 68 -19.48 -1.56 -1.99
C ALA A 68 -18.44 -0.43 -1.86
N GLU A 69 -17.58 -0.47 -0.84
CA GLU A 69 -16.46 0.49 -0.70
C GLU A 69 -15.51 0.41 -1.91
N GLU A 70 -15.13 -0.80 -2.35
CA GLU A 70 -14.29 -1.01 -3.54
C GLU A 70 -14.96 -0.47 -4.83
N ILE A 71 -16.24 -0.76 -5.04
CA ILE A 71 -17.01 -0.27 -6.20
C ILE A 71 -17.06 1.26 -6.17
N MET A 72 -17.31 1.86 -5.02
CA MET A 72 -17.40 3.31 -4.89
C MET A 72 -16.06 4.02 -5.11
N GLU A 73 -14.93 3.41 -4.75
CA GLU A 73 -13.60 3.93 -5.08
C GLU A 73 -13.43 4.06 -6.61
N ILE A 74 -13.80 3.01 -7.36
CA ILE A 74 -13.71 3.01 -8.84
C ILE A 74 -14.66 4.05 -9.44
N VAL A 75 -15.91 4.12 -8.97
CA VAL A 75 -16.90 5.11 -9.45
C VAL A 75 -16.40 6.53 -9.23
N ASN A 76 -15.94 6.83 -8.01
CA ASN A 76 -15.45 8.17 -7.66
C ASN A 76 -14.20 8.55 -8.47
N LYS A 77 -13.30 7.58 -8.74
CA LYS A 77 -12.15 7.79 -9.61
C LYS A 77 -12.60 8.11 -11.03
N THR A 78 -13.51 7.30 -11.58
CA THR A 78 -14.06 7.51 -12.92
C THR A 78 -14.72 8.88 -13.06
N GLU A 79 -15.60 9.26 -12.11
CA GLU A 79 -16.25 10.59 -12.09
C GLU A 79 -15.20 11.72 -12.05
N THR A 80 -14.11 11.53 -11.25
CA THR A 80 -13.02 12.50 -11.15
C THR A 80 -12.27 12.61 -12.48
N ASP A 81 -11.89 11.47 -13.10
CA ASP A 81 -11.15 11.46 -14.37
C ASP A 81 -11.95 12.15 -15.48
N PHE A 82 -13.25 11.87 -15.60
CA PHE A 82 -14.12 12.55 -16.57
C PHE A 82 -14.27 14.06 -16.29
N SER A 83 -14.33 14.47 -15.02
CA SER A 83 -14.49 15.90 -14.66
C SER A 83 -13.29 16.76 -15.05
N VAL A 84 -12.12 16.13 -15.28
CA VAL A 84 -10.87 16.82 -15.64
C VAL A 84 -10.42 16.54 -17.08
N MET A 85 -11.24 15.83 -17.87
CA MET A 85 -10.98 15.65 -19.31
C MET A 85 -10.94 17.01 -20.02
N GLY A 86 -9.81 17.32 -20.66
CA GLY A 86 -9.56 18.55 -21.37
C GLY A 86 -8.07 18.77 -21.65
N GLU A 87 -7.70 19.93 -22.20
CA GLU A 87 -6.31 20.24 -22.57
C GLU A 87 -5.43 20.57 -21.35
N SER A 88 -6.02 21.02 -20.23
CA SER A 88 -5.26 21.43 -19.03
C SER A 88 -4.81 20.21 -18.21
N VAL A 89 -3.55 20.25 -17.75
CA VAL A 89 -2.99 19.24 -16.85
C VAL A 89 -3.50 19.48 -15.43
N ARG A 90 -4.53 18.72 -15.04
CA ARG A 90 -5.16 18.78 -13.71
C ARG A 90 -5.73 17.42 -13.33
N GLY A 91 -6.10 17.24 -12.07
CA GLY A 91 -6.71 16.00 -11.59
C GLY A 91 -5.85 15.26 -10.59
N LYS A 92 -6.05 13.96 -10.47
CA LYS A 92 -5.41 13.14 -9.46
C LYS A 92 -4.56 12.05 -10.10
N VAL A 93 -3.43 11.74 -9.44
CA VAL A 93 -2.58 10.59 -9.74
C VAL A 93 -2.58 9.68 -8.51
N TYR A 94 -2.93 8.40 -8.68
CA TYR A 94 -3.02 7.43 -7.62
C TYR A 94 -1.83 6.48 -7.69
N ILE A 95 -0.97 6.51 -6.67
CA ILE A 95 0.30 5.77 -6.64
C ILE A 95 0.30 4.86 -5.42
N GLY A 96 0.49 3.55 -5.63
CA GLY A 96 0.69 2.58 -4.55
C GLY A 96 2.16 2.23 -4.38
N GLY A 97 2.59 1.85 -3.17
CA GLY A 97 3.94 1.36 -2.98
C GLY A 97 4.20 0.84 -1.58
N GLY A 98 5.21 -0.01 -1.46
CA GLY A 98 5.78 -0.37 -0.18
C GLY A 98 6.60 0.78 0.41
N GLU A 99 6.80 0.73 1.73
CA GLU A 99 7.72 1.67 2.38
C GLU A 99 9.15 1.39 1.89
N SER A 100 9.78 2.39 1.30
CA SER A 100 11.15 2.35 0.77
C SER A 100 11.71 3.76 0.68
N ASP A 101 13.01 3.93 0.93
CA ASP A 101 13.68 5.22 0.72
C ASP A 101 13.64 5.67 -0.75
N ALA A 102 13.50 4.73 -1.69
CA ALA A 102 13.30 5.03 -3.12
C ALA A 102 12.02 5.83 -3.41
N MET A 103 11.06 5.89 -2.49
CA MET A 103 9.90 6.79 -2.60
C MET A 103 10.31 8.28 -2.65
N ARG A 104 11.55 8.63 -2.31
CA ARG A 104 12.11 9.98 -2.55
C ARG A 104 12.07 10.35 -4.02
N LEU A 105 12.40 9.42 -4.91
CA LEU A 105 12.31 9.66 -6.36
C LEU A 105 10.90 10.03 -6.80
N ILE A 106 9.91 9.35 -6.23
CA ILE A 106 8.50 9.66 -6.49
C ILE A 106 8.12 11.04 -5.90
N ALA A 107 8.59 11.34 -4.68
CA ALA A 107 8.36 12.63 -4.05
C ALA A 107 8.98 13.80 -4.83
N ASP A 108 10.17 13.62 -5.41
CA ASP A 108 10.84 14.63 -6.24
C ASP A 108 10.06 14.90 -7.54
N VAL A 109 9.54 13.84 -8.17
CA VAL A 109 8.67 13.99 -9.35
C VAL A 109 7.38 14.72 -8.99
N ILE A 110 6.74 14.35 -7.88
CA ILE A 110 5.53 15.04 -7.40
C ILE A 110 5.84 16.52 -7.10
N HIS A 111 6.98 16.80 -6.46
CA HIS A 111 7.41 18.17 -6.16
C HIS A 111 7.55 19.00 -7.43
N SER A 112 8.28 18.52 -8.42
CA SER A 112 8.46 19.23 -9.69
C SER A 112 7.13 19.42 -10.45
N MET A 113 6.27 18.40 -10.45
CA MET A 113 4.94 18.52 -11.07
C MET A 113 4.08 19.59 -10.42
N ARG A 114 4.10 19.71 -9.09
CA ARG A 114 3.30 20.70 -8.38
C ARG A 114 3.74 22.15 -8.64
N GLN A 115 5.01 22.36 -8.96
CA GLN A 115 5.50 23.70 -9.34
C GLN A 115 4.92 24.16 -10.67
N GLU A 116 4.78 23.24 -11.64
CA GLU A 116 4.29 23.55 -12.97
C GLU A 116 2.76 23.39 -13.09
N TYR A 117 2.20 22.39 -12.39
CA TYR A 117 0.78 22.05 -12.42
C TYR A 117 0.17 22.05 -11.01
N PRO A 118 -0.14 23.23 -10.42
CA PRO A 118 -0.58 23.33 -9.03
C PRO A 118 -1.95 22.68 -8.75
N GLU A 119 -2.75 22.42 -9.79
CA GLU A 119 -4.05 21.74 -9.66
C GLU A 119 -3.92 20.21 -9.66
N VAL A 120 -2.72 19.65 -9.92
CA VAL A 120 -2.49 18.22 -9.81
C VAL A 120 -2.35 17.80 -8.35
N ARG A 121 -3.03 16.73 -7.99
CA ARG A 121 -2.97 16.12 -6.65
C ARG A 121 -2.53 14.68 -6.77
N CYS A 122 -1.59 14.27 -5.92
CA CYS A 122 -1.17 12.88 -5.83
C CYS A 122 -1.77 12.23 -4.58
N HIS A 123 -2.24 11.01 -4.74
CA HIS A 123 -2.73 10.18 -3.65
C HIS A 123 -1.81 8.96 -3.50
N ILE A 124 -1.21 8.83 -2.31
CA ILE A 124 -0.27 7.74 -2.02
C ILE A 124 -0.98 6.69 -1.18
N PHE A 125 -0.94 5.45 -1.65
CA PHE A 125 -1.38 4.26 -0.93
C PHE A 125 -0.15 3.46 -0.48
N SER A 126 0.01 3.24 0.83
CA SER A 126 1.07 2.41 1.37
C SER A 126 0.55 0.99 1.64
N GLY A 127 1.21 -0.01 1.05
CA GLY A 127 0.85 -1.41 1.19
C GLY A 127 1.96 -2.33 0.70
N ASN A 128 1.82 -3.64 0.93
CA ASN A 128 2.73 -4.63 0.37
C ASN A 128 2.49 -4.81 -1.14
N ALA A 129 3.33 -5.61 -1.80
CA ALA A 129 3.22 -5.84 -3.24
C ALA A 129 1.86 -6.42 -3.67
N ALA A 130 1.29 -7.35 -2.89
CA ALA A 130 -0.01 -7.97 -3.19
C ALA A 130 -1.14 -6.94 -3.11
N ASP A 131 -1.18 -6.12 -2.05
CA ASP A 131 -2.18 -5.07 -1.86
C ASP A 131 -2.12 -4.04 -3.00
N VAL A 132 -0.90 -3.65 -3.41
CA VAL A 132 -0.68 -2.68 -4.50
C VAL A 132 -1.11 -3.28 -5.84
N MET A 133 -0.72 -4.52 -6.15
CA MET A 133 -1.10 -5.19 -7.39
C MET A 133 -2.61 -5.43 -7.49
N GLU A 134 -3.25 -5.83 -6.39
CA GLU A 134 -4.71 -5.98 -6.36
C GLU A 134 -5.42 -4.66 -6.71
N ARG A 135 -4.97 -3.54 -6.16
CA ARG A 135 -5.53 -2.21 -6.44
C ARG A 135 -5.23 -1.72 -7.86
N LEU A 136 -4.05 -2.03 -8.40
CA LEU A 136 -3.73 -1.80 -9.80
C LEU A 136 -4.68 -2.59 -10.72
N ASP A 137 -4.86 -3.89 -10.45
CA ASP A 137 -5.72 -4.75 -11.24
C ASP A 137 -7.19 -4.28 -11.24
N LYS A 138 -7.65 -3.73 -10.12
CA LYS A 138 -8.97 -3.11 -9.99
C LYS A 138 -9.06 -1.71 -10.63
N GLY A 139 -7.96 -1.13 -11.10
CA GLY A 139 -7.93 0.23 -11.67
C GLY A 139 -8.08 1.35 -10.64
N ILE A 140 -7.92 1.06 -9.34
CA ILE A 140 -7.95 2.03 -8.25
C ILE A 140 -6.66 2.85 -8.24
N LEU A 141 -5.51 2.21 -8.49
CA LEU A 141 -4.23 2.87 -8.64
C LEU A 141 -3.88 3.05 -10.12
N ASP A 142 -3.14 4.12 -10.42
CA ASP A 142 -2.54 4.36 -11.72
C ASP A 142 -1.16 3.70 -11.82
N PHE A 143 -0.38 3.79 -10.74
CA PHE A 143 0.98 3.28 -10.64
C PHE A 143 1.20 2.50 -9.35
N GLY A 144 2.10 1.51 -9.42
CA GLY A 144 2.59 0.78 -8.26
C GLY A 144 4.12 0.78 -8.20
N VAL A 145 4.71 1.11 -7.06
CA VAL A 145 6.15 0.98 -6.80
C VAL A 145 6.37 -0.33 -6.07
N LEU A 146 6.98 -1.29 -6.75
CA LEU A 146 7.14 -2.66 -6.27
C LEU A 146 8.61 -2.98 -6.01
N ILE A 147 8.88 -3.58 -4.85
CA ILE A 147 10.22 -4.01 -4.43
C ILE A 147 10.42 -5.45 -4.91
N HIS A 148 11.53 -5.71 -5.61
CA HIS A 148 11.87 -7.04 -6.09
C HIS A 148 12.35 -7.98 -4.96
N PRO A 149 12.13 -9.31 -5.11
CA PRO A 149 11.54 -10.00 -6.25
C PRO A 149 10.01 -10.00 -6.25
N VAL A 150 9.40 -9.69 -7.38
CA VAL A 150 7.96 -9.73 -7.61
C VAL A 150 7.68 -9.99 -9.08
N ASP A 151 6.64 -10.74 -9.39
CA ASP A 151 6.24 -11.02 -10.77
C ASP A 151 5.46 -9.83 -11.33
N ILE A 152 6.09 -9.10 -12.24
CA ILE A 152 5.52 -7.92 -12.91
C ILE A 152 5.21 -8.18 -14.40
N SER A 153 5.21 -9.44 -14.85
CA SER A 153 5.07 -9.81 -16.27
C SER A 153 3.78 -9.30 -16.94
N LYS A 154 2.72 -9.12 -16.16
CA LYS A 154 1.43 -8.61 -16.65
C LYS A 154 1.32 -7.08 -16.70
N TYR A 155 2.35 -6.37 -16.24
CA TYR A 155 2.40 -4.91 -16.23
C TYR A 155 3.43 -4.38 -17.22
N ASP A 156 3.28 -3.13 -17.60
CA ASP A 156 4.37 -2.31 -18.12
C ASP A 156 5.13 -1.73 -16.94
N SER A 157 6.44 -1.50 -17.11
CA SER A 157 7.28 -1.11 -15.99
C SER A 157 8.49 -0.27 -16.39
N ILE A 158 8.99 0.52 -15.44
CA ILE A 158 10.28 1.20 -15.48
C ILE A 158 11.06 0.77 -14.25
N THR A 159 12.28 0.28 -14.43
CA THR A 159 13.19 0.01 -13.32
C THR A 159 13.71 1.32 -12.74
N LEU A 160 13.53 1.53 -11.45
CA LEU A 160 14.01 2.73 -10.76
C LEU A 160 15.50 2.60 -10.44
N PRO A 161 16.30 3.68 -10.56
CA PRO A 161 17.74 3.69 -10.29
C PRO A 161 18.03 3.73 -8.79
N ALA A 162 17.37 2.87 -8.01
CA ALA A 162 17.53 2.78 -6.57
C ALA A 162 17.60 1.33 -6.12
N LYS A 163 18.34 1.10 -5.05
CA LYS A 163 18.43 -0.21 -4.40
C LYS A 163 18.17 -0.06 -2.91
N ASN A 164 17.38 -0.96 -2.39
CA ASN A 164 17.16 -1.10 -0.95
C ASN A 164 18.13 -2.11 -0.38
N LEU A 165 18.79 -1.73 0.70
CA LEU A 165 19.66 -2.63 1.44
C LEU A 165 18.89 -3.29 2.58
N TRP A 166 18.91 -4.61 2.64
CA TRP A 166 18.32 -5.38 3.73
C TRP A 166 19.23 -5.41 4.96
N GLY A 167 18.60 -5.39 6.11
CA GLY A 167 19.27 -5.46 7.41
C GLY A 167 18.33 -5.83 8.53
N VAL A 168 18.81 -5.64 9.73
CA VAL A 168 18.08 -5.93 10.96
C VAL A 168 17.97 -4.66 11.81
N ILE A 169 16.74 -4.35 12.19
CA ILE A 169 16.46 -3.35 13.22
C ILE A 169 16.46 -4.07 14.57
N MET A 170 17.20 -3.52 15.51
CA MET A 170 17.35 -4.05 16.87
C MET A 170 17.53 -2.94 17.87
N ARG A 171 17.38 -3.25 19.15
CA ARG A 171 17.74 -2.33 20.24
C ARG A 171 19.25 -2.11 20.29
N LYS A 172 19.68 -0.89 20.65
CA LYS A 172 21.11 -0.55 20.80
C LYS A 172 21.82 -1.34 21.89
N ASP A 173 21.07 -1.82 22.90
CA ASP A 173 21.58 -2.66 23.98
C ASP A 173 21.69 -4.15 23.63
N SER A 174 21.26 -4.54 22.43
CA SER A 174 21.42 -5.92 21.93
C SER A 174 22.89 -6.27 21.69
N PRO A 175 23.32 -7.51 22.02
CA PRO A 175 24.68 -7.99 21.67
C PRO A 175 25.01 -7.86 20.19
N LEU A 176 24.02 -8.06 19.29
CA LEU A 176 24.19 -7.91 17.84
C LEU A 176 24.46 -6.45 17.42
N ALA A 177 24.06 -5.47 18.21
CA ALA A 177 24.28 -4.07 17.88
C ALA A 177 25.77 -3.68 17.89
N ALA A 178 26.63 -4.47 18.55
CA ALA A 178 28.09 -4.28 18.53
C ALA A 178 28.72 -4.73 17.19
N LYS A 179 28.05 -5.58 16.41
CA LYS A 179 28.51 -6.02 15.10
C LYS A 179 28.35 -4.93 14.05
N LYS A 180 29.21 -4.93 13.03
CA LYS A 180 29.07 -4.03 11.86
C LYS A 180 28.01 -4.53 10.88
N HIS A 181 27.77 -5.84 10.81
CA HIS A 181 26.81 -6.54 9.95
C HIS A 181 26.31 -7.79 10.64
N VAL A 182 25.21 -8.34 10.14
CA VAL A 182 24.54 -9.53 10.67
C VAL A 182 24.60 -10.65 9.64
N GLU A 183 25.01 -11.84 10.08
CA GLU A 183 25.13 -13.05 9.26
C GLU A 183 23.93 -14.00 9.52
N PRO A 184 23.61 -14.96 8.59
CA PRO A 184 22.51 -15.89 8.77
C PRO A 184 22.53 -16.63 10.11
N GLY A 185 23.72 -17.08 10.54
CA GLY A 185 23.89 -17.82 11.80
C GLY A 185 23.56 -17.00 13.05
N ASP A 186 23.63 -15.68 12.98
CA ASP A 186 23.31 -14.79 14.10
C ASP A 186 21.80 -14.78 14.41
N LEU A 187 20.96 -15.11 13.43
CA LEU A 187 19.51 -14.94 13.51
C LEU A 187 18.72 -16.23 13.72
N VAL A 188 19.32 -17.40 13.49
CA VAL A 188 18.63 -18.71 13.48
C VAL A 188 17.84 -18.99 14.77
N ASN A 189 18.32 -18.56 15.94
CA ASN A 189 17.67 -18.82 17.23
C ASN A 189 17.02 -17.58 17.86
N LEU A 190 16.98 -16.48 17.14
CA LEU A 190 16.43 -15.22 17.65
C LEU A 190 14.95 -15.06 17.28
N PRO A 191 14.16 -14.38 18.12
CA PRO A 191 12.80 -14.02 17.78
C PRO A 191 12.79 -12.99 16.65
N LEU A 192 12.29 -13.35 15.47
CA LEU A 192 12.28 -12.50 14.31
C LEU A 192 10.91 -11.89 14.06
N ILE A 193 10.91 -10.64 13.63
CA ILE A 193 9.75 -9.91 13.15
C ILE A 193 9.97 -9.67 11.66
N CYS A 194 9.17 -10.30 10.79
CA CYS A 194 9.40 -10.32 9.35
C CYS A 194 8.30 -9.56 8.60
N SER A 195 8.65 -8.97 7.46
CA SER A 195 7.60 -8.53 6.52
C SER A 195 6.76 -9.73 6.12
N ARG A 196 5.44 -9.54 6.04
CA ARG A 196 4.54 -10.57 5.53
C ARG A 196 4.93 -10.89 4.09
N ILE A 197 5.57 -12.02 3.93
CA ILE A 197 5.93 -12.54 2.62
C ILE A 197 4.74 -13.40 2.20
N ASP A 198 4.21 -13.15 1.00
CA ASP A 198 3.16 -13.98 0.44
C ASP A 198 3.63 -15.44 0.40
N ASP A 199 2.67 -16.37 0.57
CA ASP A 199 2.86 -17.83 0.45
C ASP A 199 3.32 -18.30 -0.95
N SER A 200 3.89 -17.39 -1.74
CA SER A 200 4.37 -17.62 -3.11
C SER A 200 5.60 -18.57 -3.19
N GLY A 201 5.97 -19.17 -2.07
CA GLY A 201 6.99 -20.20 -1.97
C GLY A 201 8.43 -19.68 -1.78
N PRO A 202 9.36 -20.56 -1.37
CA PRO A 202 10.75 -20.20 -1.06
C PRO A 202 11.51 -19.53 -2.22
N SER A 203 11.17 -19.86 -3.47
CA SER A 203 11.85 -19.37 -4.66
C SER A 203 11.65 -17.87 -4.93
N ARG A 204 10.62 -17.24 -4.32
CA ARG A 204 10.34 -15.79 -4.44
C ARG A 204 10.68 -15.02 -3.18
N ASN A 205 11.15 -15.70 -2.14
CA ASN A 205 11.57 -15.07 -0.90
C ASN A 205 13.06 -14.76 -0.94
N PRO A 206 13.50 -13.49 -0.93
CA PRO A 206 14.93 -13.14 -0.98
C PRO A 206 15.70 -13.70 0.23
N PHE A 207 15.01 -13.89 1.35
CA PHE A 207 15.61 -14.44 2.55
C PHE A 207 15.84 -15.96 2.49
N ALA A 208 15.00 -16.72 1.74
CA ALA A 208 15.17 -18.15 1.63
C ALA A 208 16.55 -18.52 1.06
N ALA A 209 16.98 -17.84 -0.01
CA ALA A 209 18.31 -18.01 -0.57
C ALA A 209 19.41 -17.50 0.37
N TRP A 210 19.17 -16.39 1.07
CA TRP A 210 20.16 -15.78 1.98
C TRP A 210 20.39 -16.62 3.24
N PHE A 211 19.34 -17.19 3.85
CA PHE A 211 19.44 -18.09 5.00
C PHE A 211 19.85 -19.52 4.63
N GLY A 212 19.63 -19.95 3.38
CA GLY A 212 19.86 -21.33 2.95
C GLY A 212 19.08 -22.33 3.80
N ALA A 213 19.73 -23.43 4.21
CA ALA A 213 19.12 -24.47 5.04
C ALA A 213 18.62 -24.01 6.42
N GLY A 214 19.01 -22.81 6.86
CA GLY A 214 18.55 -22.21 8.11
C GLY A 214 17.15 -21.59 8.03
N PHE A 215 16.64 -21.35 6.82
CA PHE A 215 15.39 -20.62 6.60
C PHE A 215 14.17 -21.27 7.30
N GLU A 216 14.03 -22.60 7.21
CA GLU A 216 12.92 -23.33 7.82
C GLU A 216 12.99 -23.39 9.37
N LYS A 217 14.15 -23.03 9.93
CA LYS A 217 14.38 -23.05 11.38
C LYS A 217 14.23 -21.67 12.03
N LEU A 218 13.84 -20.67 11.25
CA LEU A 218 13.68 -19.31 11.77
C LEU A 218 12.51 -19.24 12.77
N ASN A 219 12.75 -18.59 13.90
CA ASN A 219 11.73 -18.33 14.90
C ASN A 219 11.02 -17.00 14.60
N VAL A 220 10.06 -17.03 13.66
CA VAL A 220 9.24 -15.84 13.32
C VAL A 220 8.13 -15.69 14.35
N VAL A 221 8.26 -14.72 15.24
CA VAL A 221 7.30 -14.45 16.33
C VAL A 221 6.21 -13.45 15.95
N ALA A 222 6.46 -12.64 14.91
CA ALA A 222 5.47 -11.70 14.40
C ALA A 222 5.73 -11.36 12.92
N THR A 223 4.67 -10.95 12.22
CA THR A 223 4.76 -10.43 10.85
C THR A 223 4.18 -9.01 10.77
N TYR A 224 4.68 -8.22 9.83
CA TYR A 224 4.22 -6.86 9.59
C TYR A 224 4.03 -6.59 8.09
N ASN A 225 3.24 -5.59 7.74
CA ASN A 225 3.12 -5.05 6.39
C ASN A 225 3.83 -3.70 6.23
N LEU A 226 3.87 -2.88 7.29
CA LEU A 226 4.54 -1.59 7.33
C LEU A 226 5.46 -1.53 8.56
N ILE A 227 6.67 -1.01 8.37
CA ILE A 227 7.78 -1.14 9.33
C ILE A 227 7.59 -0.36 10.63
N TYR A 228 6.81 0.70 10.64
CA TYR A 228 6.64 1.54 11.83
C TYR A 228 6.20 0.73 13.06
N ASN A 229 5.16 -0.10 12.91
CA ASN A 229 4.68 -0.95 14.01
C ASN A 229 5.70 -2.03 14.42
N ALA A 230 6.43 -2.59 13.46
CA ALA A 230 7.50 -3.54 13.76
C ALA A 230 8.63 -2.88 14.56
N ALA A 231 9.00 -1.64 14.26
CA ALA A 231 9.99 -0.90 15.03
C ALA A 231 9.56 -0.70 16.49
N LEU A 232 8.28 -0.41 16.75
CA LEU A 232 7.72 -0.34 18.12
C LEU A 232 7.79 -1.70 18.84
N MET A 233 7.55 -2.80 18.13
CA MET A 233 7.69 -4.15 18.69
C MET A 233 9.14 -4.47 19.05
N VAL A 234 10.11 -4.04 18.22
CA VAL A 234 11.54 -4.18 18.53
C VAL A 234 11.90 -3.35 19.75
N ASP A 235 11.41 -2.11 19.84
CA ASP A 235 11.65 -1.23 21.00
C ASP A 235 11.10 -1.83 22.31
N ALA A 236 9.93 -2.46 22.23
CA ALA A 236 9.33 -3.21 23.33
C ALA A 236 10.08 -4.52 23.69
N GLY A 237 11.12 -4.90 22.95
CA GLY A 237 11.94 -6.08 23.23
C GLY A 237 11.35 -7.41 22.73
N ILE A 238 10.35 -7.38 21.81
CA ILE A 238 9.71 -8.60 21.28
C ILE A 238 10.68 -9.40 20.40
N GLY A 239 11.57 -8.73 19.65
CA GLY A 239 12.50 -9.42 18.78
C GLY A 239 13.28 -8.49 17.85
N TYR A 240 13.74 -9.03 16.75
CA TYR A 240 14.60 -8.41 15.75
C TYR A 240 13.84 -8.28 14.43
N ALA A 241 13.71 -7.08 13.87
CA ALA A 241 12.97 -6.90 12.63
C ALA A 241 13.89 -6.95 11.41
N LEU A 242 13.61 -7.90 10.49
CA LEU A 242 14.19 -7.90 9.15
C LEU A 242 13.54 -6.80 8.32
N SER A 243 14.32 -5.83 7.87
CA SER A 243 13.81 -4.62 7.22
C SER A 243 14.77 -4.06 6.18
N LEU A 244 14.26 -3.18 5.36
CA LEU A 244 15.07 -2.31 4.52
C LEU A 244 15.69 -1.18 5.34
N ASN A 245 16.79 -0.63 4.86
CA ASN A 245 17.45 0.54 5.45
C ASN A 245 16.57 1.81 5.31
N HIS A 246 16.81 2.79 6.15
CA HIS A 246 16.18 4.13 6.15
C HIS A 246 14.66 4.18 6.34
N LEU A 247 14.01 3.10 6.78
CA LEU A 247 12.55 3.04 6.92
C LEU A 247 12.03 3.42 8.32
N SER A 248 12.89 3.55 9.29
CA SER A 248 12.54 4.01 10.64
C SER A 248 13.44 5.16 11.05
N ASN A 249 12.90 6.06 11.87
CA ASN A 249 13.66 7.17 12.43
C ASN A 249 14.69 6.63 13.46
N ILE A 250 15.78 6.05 12.96
CA ILE A 250 16.89 5.57 13.75
C ILE A 250 17.96 6.67 13.80
N ASP A 251 17.73 7.66 14.65
CA ASP A 251 18.70 8.72 14.95
C ASP A 251 19.53 8.43 16.22
N SER A 252 20.37 9.38 16.62
CA SER A 252 21.19 9.24 17.83
C SER A 252 20.36 9.09 19.11
N ARG A 253 19.13 9.62 19.15
CA ARG A 253 18.22 9.59 20.30
C ARG A 253 17.35 8.33 20.33
N SER A 254 17.23 7.60 19.22
CA SER A 254 16.49 6.35 19.16
C SER A 254 17.14 5.27 20.01
N SER A 255 16.36 4.43 20.69
CA SER A 255 16.81 3.19 21.35
C SER A 255 17.22 2.10 20.35
N LEU A 256 16.85 2.28 19.05
CA LEU A 256 17.07 1.32 17.99
C LEU A 256 18.31 1.62 17.16
N CYS A 257 18.85 0.58 16.53
CA CYS A 257 19.86 0.69 15.49
C CYS A 257 19.56 -0.29 14.34
N PHE A 258 20.16 -0.01 13.19
CA PHE A 258 20.12 -0.87 12.00
C PHE A 258 21.51 -1.46 11.75
N ARG A 259 21.55 -2.76 11.37
CA ARG A 259 22.76 -3.42 10.89
C ARG A 259 22.47 -4.14 9.59
N PRO A 260 23.28 -3.89 8.54
CA PRO A 260 23.09 -4.55 7.24
C PRO A 260 23.37 -6.05 7.31
N LEU A 261 22.74 -6.79 6.41
CA LEU A 261 23.00 -8.21 6.24
C LEU A 261 24.34 -8.47 5.53
N GLN A 262 25.00 -9.58 5.92
CA GLN A 262 26.21 -10.11 5.27
C GLN A 262 26.05 -11.64 5.08
N PRO A 263 26.11 -12.20 3.88
CA PRO A 263 26.34 -11.51 2.58
C PRO A 263 25.32 -10.41 2.30
N ARG A 264 25.77 -9.35 1.61
CA ARG A 264 24.92 -8.19 1.31
C ARG A 264 23.70 -8.59 0.50
N LEU A 265 22.54 -8.25 0.96
CA LEU A 265 21.27 -8.50 0.30
C LEU A 265 20.64 -7.17 -0.11
N GLU A 266 20.39 -7.02 -1.41
CA GLU A 266 19.78 -5.84 -1.99
C GLU A 266 18.54 -6.20 -2.80
N SER A 267 17.57 -5.30 -2.84
CA SER A 267 16.41 -5.39 -3.71
C SER A 267 16.29 -4.15 -4.57
N GLY A 268 16.13 -4.34 -5.88
CA GLY A 268 15.75 -3.28 -6.81
C GLY A 268 14.26 -2.95 -6.69
N LEU A 269 13.83 -1.93 -7.43
CA LEU A 269 12.44 -1.50 -7.51
C LEU A 269 12.05 -1.23 -8.95
N SER A 270 10.76 -1.40 -9.21
CA SER A 270 10.14 -0.93 -10.44
C SER A 270 8.87 -0.17 -10.15
N ILE A 271 8.62 0.88 -10.90
CA ILE A 271 7.28 1.45 -11.01
C ILE A 271 6.55 0.73 -12.15
N VAL A 272 5.32 0.32 -11.88
CA VAL A 272 4.52 -0.51 -12.79
C VAL A 272 3.13 0.08 -12.98
N TRP A 273 2.49 -0.24 -14.11
CA TRP A 273 1.09 0.09 -14.41
C TRP A 273 0.49 -0.98 -15.31
N LYS A 274 -0.84 -1.01 -15.41
CA LYS A 274 -1.51 -2.01 -16.26
C LYS A 274 -1.16 -1.80 -17.73
N LYS A 275 -0.93 -2.88 -18.45
CA LYS A 275 -0.80 -2.85 -19.92
C LYS A 275 -2.05 -2.22 -20.53
N TYR A 276 -1.84 -1.39 -21.54
CA TYR A 276 -2.91 -0.67 -22.26
C TYR A 276 -3.77 0.27 -21.40
N GLN A 277 -3.28 0.69 -20.24
CA GLN A 277 -4.00 1.66 -19.41
C GLN A 277 -4.07 3.01 -20.10
N VAL A 278 -5.29 3.57 -20.14
CA VAL A 278 -5.50 4.95 -20.54
C VAL A 278 -5.34 5.83 -19.31
N PHE A 279 -4.41 6.77 -19.36
CA PHE A 279 -4.15 7.71 -18.28
C PHE A 279 -4.91 9.02 -18.50
N ASN A 280 -5.26 9.69 -17.42
CA ASN A 280 -5.59 11.12 -17.48
C ASN A 280 -4.31 11.94 -17.70
N LYS A 281 -4.45 13.22 -18.08
CA LYS A 281 -3.30 14.09 -18.38
C LYS A 281 -2.28 14.21 -17.24
N ALA A 282 -2.73 14.24 -16.00
CA ALA A 282 -1.84 14.33 -14.85
C ALA A 282 -0.99 13.04 -14.69
N ALA A 283 -1.59 11.86 -14.90
CA ALA A 283 -0.92 10.59 -14.85
C ALA A 283 0.05 10.40 -16.04
N GLU A 284 -0.30 10.89 -17.25
CA GLU A 284 0.61 10.91 -18.41
C GLU A 284 1.87 11.74 -18.11
N VAL A 285 1.69 12.95 -17.60
CA VAL A 285 2.82 13.83 -17.23
C VAL A 285 3.67 13.19 -16.14
N PHE A 286 3.05 12.58 -15.13
CA PHE A 286 3.76 11.86 -14.08
C PHE A 286 4.62 10.73 -14.66
N LYS A 287 4.04 9.90 -15.54
CA LYS A 287 4.76 8.80 -16.22
C LYS A 287 5.97 9.31 -17.00
N ASN A 288 5.78 10.33 -17.84
CA ASN A 288 6.85 10.89 -18.67
C ASN A 288 8.01 11.42 -17.80
N ARG A 289 7.73 12.09 -16.69
CA ARG A 289 8.77 12.57 -15.77
C ARG A 289 9.52 11.44 -15.06
N ILE A 290 8.84 10.34 -14.74
CA ILE A 290 9.53 9.15 -14.22
C ILE A 290 10.46 8.56 -15.27
N GLU A 291 10.04 8.49 -16.54
CA GLU A 291 10.86 8.03 -17.66
C GLU A 291 12.12 8.89 -17.83
N GLU A 292 11.94 10.22 -17.88
CA GLU A 292 13.02 11.19 -18.01
C GLU A 292 14.03 11.10 -16.86
N ASN A 293 13.56 11.07 -15.62
CA ASN A 293 14.41 10.97 -14.45
C ASN A 293 15.17 9.64 -14.39
N SER A 294 14.52 8.53 -14.74
CA SER A 294 15.17 7.21 -14.76
C SER A 294 16.24 7.11 -15.86
N ALA A 295 16.02 7.75 -17.00
CA ALA A 295 17.00 7.82 -18.09
C ALA A 295 18.21 8.71 -17.73
N ALA A 296 17.97 9.86 -17.08
CA ALA A 296 19.03 10.78 -16.67
C ALA A 296 19.98 10.14 -15.64
N ASP A 297 19.44 9.37 -14.68
CA ASP A 297 20.24 8.68 -13.67
C ASP A 297 21.06 7.52 -14.27
N GLN A 298 20.54 6.82 -15.30
CA GLN A 298 21.29 5.78 -16.02
C GLN A 298 22.45 6.35 -16.83
N CYS A 299 22.33 7.60 -17.31
CA CYS A 299 23.39 8.29 -18.04
C CYS A 299 24.42 9.01 -17.15
N GLY A 300 24.29 8.94 -15.80
CA GLY A 300 25.23 9.56 -14.86
C GLY A 300 25.24 11.09 -14.87
N LEU A 301 24.15 11.72 -15.34
CA LEU A 301 24.04 13.19 -15.50
C LEU A 301 23.56 13.93 -14.24
N ARG A 302 23.22 13.23 -13.15
CA ARG A 302 22.98 13.86 -11.84
C ARG A 302 24.25 13.80 -11.00
N THR A 303 24.92 14.94 -10.86
CA THR A 303 25.86 15.21 -9.77
C THR A 303 25.10 15.33 -8.44
N PRO A 304 25.67 14.82 -7.33
CA PRO A 304 25.04 14.80 -6.01
C PRO A 304 24.71 16.18 -5.46
#